data_5f9f2b49a747946a6d124e68f0941480
#
_entry.id   5f9f2b49a747946a6d124e68f0941480
#
_cell.length_a   1.000
_cell.length_b   1.000
_cell.length_c   1.000
_cell.angle_alpha   90.00
_cell.angle_beta   90.00
_cell.angle_gamma   90.00
#
_symmetry.space_group_name_H-M   'P 1'
#
loop_
_entity.id
_entity.type
_entity.pdbx_description
1 polymer ?
#
loop_
_entity_poly.entity_id
_entity_poly.type
_entity_poly.pdbx_seq_one_letter_code
_entity_poly.pdbx_strand_id
1 'polypeptide(L)'
;PSDNLDEVVAAADVVILATPSAYLKDFLAPLTVPLRDKFVVSAIKGIVPGDYQTVVEYIHDHYGLSYRQIGIVTGPSHAEEVSRGKLSYLTAVCADEENARRLGAMFATSYIRLSYSTDLYGIEYAAILKNIYALAVGIAVGLGYGDNFLAVLISNSAMEMDRFLEESYPAPRNTHASAYLGDLLVTCYSVYSRNRRLGLLIGHGCTVKSALNEMTMVAEGYFASECIRHINTRHGVEMPIAEMVHEVLYNGASPRRLMQELTSKLI
;
A
#
# COMPACT_ATOMS: atom_id res chain seq x y z
N PRO A 1 7.27 -23.75 12.94
CA PRO A 1 7.80 -22.41 12.87
C PRO A 1 9.31 -22.45 13.15
N SER A 2 10.09 -21.67 12.40
CA SER A 2 11.53 -21.50 12.61
C SER A 2 11.84 -20.01 12.58
N ASP A 3 12.82 -19.57 13.34
CA ASP A 3 13.40 -18.22 13.31
C ASP A 3 14.66 -18.16 12.42
N ASN A 4 15.06 -19.29 11.87
CA ASN A 4 16.16 -19.38 10.91
C ASN A 4 15.64 -19.15 9.49
N LEU A 5 15.92 -17.96 8.95
CA LEU A 5 15.46 -17.53 7.63
C LEU A 5 16.00 -18.44 6.51
N ASP A 6 17.28 -18.83 6.59
CA ASP A 6 17.92 -19.69 5.58
C ASP A 6 17.27 -21.08 5.54
N GLU A 7 16.97 -21.66 6.70
CA GLU A 7 16.28 -22.96 6.78
C GLU A 7 14.89 -22.89 6.12
N VAL A 8 14.11 -21.84 6.43
CA VAL A 8 12.77 -21.65 5.87
C VAL A 8 12.82 -21.45 4.36
N VAL A 9 13.71 -20.58 3.88
CA VAL A 9 13.86 -20.27 2.46
C VAL A 9 14.39 -21.47 1.68
N ALA A 10 15.37 -22.22 2.22
CA ALA A 10 15.90 -23.41 1.56
C ALA A 10 14.82 -24.47 1.30
N ALA A 11 13.91 -24.66 2.27
CA ALA A 11 12.85 -25.66 2.20
C ALA A 11 11.64 -25.24 1.34
N ALA A 12 11.52 -23.97 0.95
CA ALA A 12 10.36 -23.43 0.25
C ALA A 12 10.56 -23.31 -1.25
N ASP A 13 9.55 -23.60 -2.06
CA ASP A 13 9.48 -23.26 -3.48
C ASP A 13 8.89 -21.85 -3.69
N VAL A 14 7.98 -21.46 -2.77
CA VAL A 14 7.32 -20.15 -2.77
C VAL A 14 7.61 -19.44 -1.45
N VAL A 15 8.17 -18.24 -1.52
CA VAL A 15 8.49 -17.42 -0.35
C VAL A 15 7.55 -16.20 -0.30
N ILE A 16 6.77 -16.08 0.77
CA ILE A 16 5.82 -14.98 0.94
C ILE A 16 6.40 -13.96 1.92
N LEU A 17 6.61 -12.74 1.44
CA LEU A 17 7.04 -11.60 2.23
C LEU A 17 5.84 -10.89 2.84
N ALA A 18 5.73 -10.92 4.17
CA ALA A 18 4.58 -10.38 4.92
C ALA A 18 4.99 -9.48 6.10
N THR A 19 6.23 -9.03 6.14
CA THR A 19 6.72 -8.04 7.11
C THR A 19 6.30 -6.62 6.73
N PRO A 20 6.21 -5.65 7.64
CA PRO A 20 6.07 -4.24 7.25
C PRO A 20 7.23 -3.77 6.38
N SER A 21 6.95 -2.91 5.38
CA SER A 21 7.94 -2.48 4.38
C SER A 21 9.19 -1.83 5.00
N ALA A 22 8.99 -1.07 6.09
CA ALA A 22 10.07 -0.41 6.82
C ALA A 22 11.11 -1.37 7.41
N TYR A 23 10.77 -2.63 7.63
CA TYR A 23 11.65 -3.64 8.23
C TYR A 23 12.14 -4.68 7.21
N LEU A 24 11.73 -4.58 5.95
CA LEU A 24 12.04 -5.60 4.93
C LEU A 24 13.55 -5.80 4.75
N LYS A 25 14.32 -4.72 4.70
CA LYS A 25 15.77 -4.76 4.51
C LYS A 25 16.46 -5.49 5.66
N ASP A 26 16.15 -5.08 6.89
CA ASP A 26 16.74 -5.67 8.09
C ASP A 26 16.31 -7.14 8.24
N PHE A 27 15.07 -7.46 7.87
CA PHE A 27 14.54 -8.81 7.90
C PHE A 27 15.26 -9.73 6.90
N LEU A 28 15.56 -9.24 5.70
CA LEU A 28 16.23 -10.01 4.67
C LEU A 28 17.78 -9.96 4.77
N ALA A 29 18.35 -9.04 5.55
CA ALA A 29 19.80 -8.88 5.68
C ALA A 29 20.56 -10.17 6.08
N PRO A 30 20.04 -11.03 6.99
CA PRO A 30 20.73 -12.28 7.35
C PRO A 30 20.58 -13.40 6.32
N LEU A 31 19.75 -13.24 5.27
CA LEU A 31 19.51 -14.28 4.28
C LEU A 31 20.76 -14.54 3.44
N THR A 32 21.27 -15.79 3.47
CA THR A 32 22.41 -16.25 2.66
C THR A 32 21.99 -17.20 1.54
N VAL A 33 20.83 -17.84 1.67
CA VAL A 33 20.26 -18.74 0.66
C VAL A 33 19.77 -17.92 -0.54
N PRO A 34 20.19 -18.26 -1.79
CA PRO A 34 19.75 -17.52 -2.97
C PRO A 34 18.26 -17.68 -3.24
N LEU A 35 17.61 -16.58 -3.61
CA LEU A 35 16.19 -16.57 -4.00
C LEU A 35 15.94 -16.87 -5.49
N ARG A 36 16.99 -16.94 -6.32
CA ARG A 36 16.87 -17.02 -7.80
C ARG A 36 16.04 -18.19 -8.33
N ASP A 37 15.96 -19.29 -7.56
CA ASP A 37 15.19 -20.48 -7.95
C ASP A 37 13.82 -20.54 -7.25
N LYS A 38 13.43 -19.48 -6.55
CA LYS A 38 12.18 -19.37 -5.82
C LYS A 38 11.19 -18.49 -6.55
N PHE A 39 9.91 -18.71 -6.28
CA PHE A 39 8.86 -17.76 -6.60
C PHE A 39 8.60 -16.89 -5.37
N VAL A 40 8.91 -15.59 -5.46
CA VAL A 40 8.81 -14.67 -4.32
C VAL A 40 7.52 -13.86 -4.44
N VAL A 41 6.74 -13.82 -3.38
CA VAL A 41 5.44 -13.17 -3.35
C VAL A 41 5.44 -12.06 -2.30
N SER A 42 5.09 -10.85 -2.70
CA SER A 42 4.85 -9.74 -1.78
C SER A 42 3.39 -9.71 -1.35
N ALA A 43 3.15 -9.76 -0.05
CA ALA A 43 1.89 -9.38 0.58
C ALA A 43 1.99 -8.00 1.27
N ILE A 44 3.08 -7.27 1.04
CA ILE A 44 3.40 -5.98 1.63
C ILE A 44 2.70 -4.89 0.83
N LYS A 45 2.02 -3.98 1.53
CA LYS A 45 1.34 -2.82 0.94
C LYS A 45 2.04 -1.53 1.34
N GLY A 46 3.32 -1.45 1.00
CA GLY A 46 4.21 -0.36 1.38
C GLY A 46 5.37 -0.21 0.39
N ILE A 47 6.27 0.69 0.70
CA ILE A 47 7.45 1.03 -0.10
C ILE A 47 8.69 0.90 0.78
N VAL A 48 9.83 0.52 0.21
CA VAL A 48 11.07 0.32 0.95
C VAL A 48 11.71 1.68 1.24
N PRO A 49 11.75 2.13 2.52
CA PRO A 49 12.31 3.44 2.84
C PRO A 49 13.82 3.49 2.56
N GLY A 50 14.28 4.67 2.14
CA GLY A 50 15.69 4.91 1.83
C GLY A 50 16.09 4.50 0.41
N ASP A 51 15.55 3.41 -0.13
CA ASP A 51 15.75 3.03 -1.53
C ASP A 51 14.70 3.66 -2.45
N TYR A 52 13.56 4.08 -1.89
CA TYR A 52 12.43 4.64 -2.63
C TYR A 52 11.92 3.72 -3.74
N GLN A 53 12.01 2.41 -3.50
CA GLN A 53 11.60 1.36 -4.41
C GLN A 53 10.35 0.66 -3.89
N THR A 54 9.51 0.20 -4.80
CA THR A 54 8.48 -0.78 -4.45
C THR A 54 9.14 -2.08 -3.99
N VAL A 55 8.40 -2.95 -3.31
CA VAL A 55 8.95 -4.23 -2.85
C VAL A 55 9.36 -5.10 -4.04
N VAL A 56 8.59 -5.06 -5.13
CA VAL A 56 8.89 -5.80 -6.36
C VAL A 56 10.18 -5.31 -7.00
N GLU A 57 10.38 -4.00 -7.12
CA GLU A 57 11.62 -3.41 -7.64
C GLU A 57 12.80 -3.76 -6.75
N TYR A 58 12.65 -3.63 -5.44
CA TYR A 58 13.70 -3.97 -4.49
C TYR A 58 14.14 -5.44 -4.60
N ILE A 59 13.20 -6.37 -4.68
CA ILE A 59 13.50 -7.80 -4.85
C ILE A 59 14.14 -8.08 -6.21
N HIS A 60 13.68 -7.44 -7.27
CA HIS A 60 14.28 -7.55 -8.61
C HIS A 60 15.74 -7.12 -8.59
N ASP A 61 16.03 -5.91 -8.09
CA ASP A 61 17.34 -5.28 -8.17
C ASP A 61 18.36 -5.92 -7.23
N HIS A 62 17.96 -6.25 -5.99
CA HIS A 62 18.90 -6.74 -4.97
C HIS A 62 19.10 -8.25 -4.99
N TYR A 63 18.12 -9.02 -5.45
CA TYR A 63 18.18 -10.48 -5.48
C TYR A 63 18.24 -11.07 -6.88
N GLY A 64 18.17 -10.24 -7.93
CA GLY A 64 18.33 -10.65 -9.32
C GLY A 64 17.19 -11.52 -9.86
N LEU A 65 15.99 -11.43 -9.25
CA LEU A 65 14.81 -12.14 -9.73
C LEU A 65 14.20 -11.45 -10.94
N SER A 66 13.74 -12.22 -11.92
CA SER A 66 12.93 -11.66 -13.00
C SER A 66 11.52 -11.31 -12.50
N TYR A 67 10.87 -10.32 -13.11
CA TYR A 67 9.49 -9.95 -12.78
C TYR A 67 8.48 -11.10 -12.98
N ARG A 68 8.85 -12.15 -13.72
CA ARG A 68 8.05 -13.39 -13.85
C ARG A 68 8.14 -14.29 -12.62
N GLN A 69 9.17 -14.10 -11.79
CA GLN A 69 9.38 -14.86 -10.54
C GLN A 69 8.90 -14.09 -9.31
N ILE A 70 8.37 -12.87 -9.49
CA ILE A 70 7.87 -12.04 -8.40
C ILE A 70 6.37 -11.88 -8.55
N GLY A 71 5.64 -12.24 -7.52
CA GLY A 71 4.19 -12.07 -7.44
C GLY A 71 3.78 -11.08 -6.36
N ILE A 72 2.55 -10.57 -6.47
CA ILE A 72 1.90 -9.77 -5.43
C ILE A 72 0.56 -10.40 -5.11
N VAL A 73 0.19 -10.41 -3.83
CA VAL A 73 -1.17 -10.70 -3.38
C VAL A 73 -1.69 -9.47 -2.64
N THR A 74 -2.75 -8.86 -3.17
CA THR A 74 -3.32 -7.62 -2.64
C THR A 74 -4.85 -7.59 -2.81
N GLY A 75 -5.47 -6.47 -2.46
CA GLY A 75 -6.91 -6.25 -2.57
C GLY A 75 -7.58 -5.99 -1.22
N PRO A 76 -8.89 -5.73 -1.21
CA PRO A 76 -9.67 -5.42 -0.01
C PRO A 76 -9.74 -6.64 0.93
N SER A 77 -8.83 -6.72 1.91
CA SER A 77 -8.65 -7.91 2.75
C SER A 77 -8.04 -7.59 4.11
N HIS A 78 -8.83 -6.97 4.99
CA HIS A 78 -8.39 -6.80 6.37
C HIS A 78 -8.27 -8.16 7.07
N ALA A 79 -7.13 -8.40 7.73
CA ALA A 79 -6.83 -9.66 8.38
C ALA A 79 -7.88 -10.07 9.41
N GLU A 80 -8.48 -9.11 10.10
CA GLU A 80 -9.54 -9.29 11.09
C GLU A 80 -10.82 -9.86 10.47
N GLU A 81 -11.12 -9.53 9.23
CA GLU A 81 -12.27 -10.07 8.49
C GLU A 81 -11.95 -11.43 7.86
N VAL A 82 -10.80 -11.55 7.22
CA VAL A 82 -10.33 -12.78 6.60
C VAL A 82 -10.23 -13.90 7.64
N SER A 83 -9.65 -13.63 8.82
CA SER A 83 -9.54 -14.60 9.91
C SER A 83 -10.89 -15.11 10.46
N ARG A 84 -11.97 -14.34 10.24
CA ARG A 84 -13.33 -14.70 10.61
C ARG A 84 -14.11 -15.34 9.46
N GLY A 85 -13.44 -15.69 8.36
CA GLY A 85 -14.06 -16.29 7.17
C GLY A 85 -15.01 -15.38 6.41
N LYS A 86 -14.85 -14.03 6.53
CA LYS A 86 -15.64 -13.08 5.76
C LYS A 86 -15.23 -13.12 4.29
N LEU A 87 -16.22 -13.05 3.39
CA LEU A 87 -15.97 -13.05 1.96
C LEU A 87 -15.03 -11.90 1.57
N SER A 88 -13.91 -12.26 1.01
CA SER A 88 -12.84 -11.35 0.62
C SER A 88 -12.41 -11.59 -0.82
N TYR A 89 -12.02 -10.53 -1.49
CA TYR A 89 -11.55 -10.57 -2.87
C TYR A 89 -10.08 -10.17 -2.90
N LEU A 90 -9.22 -11.08 -3.37
CA LEU A 90 -7.80 -10.83 -3.58
C LEU A 90 -7.50 -10.77 -5.08
N THR A 91 -6.44 -10.07 -5.41
CA THR A 91 -5.85 -10.06 -6.74
C THR A 91 -4.45 -10.64 -6.64
N ALA A 92 -4.21 -11.71 -7.39
CA ALA A 92 -2.88 -12.27 -7.60
C ALA A 92 -2.28 -11.62 -8.84
N VAL A 93 -1.08 -11.07 -8.70
CA VAL A 93 -0.40 -10.28 -9.73
C VAL A 93 0.96 -10.88 -10.02
N CYS A 94 1.30 -11.01 -11.29
CA CYS A 94 2.65 -11.37 -11.75
C CYS A 94 2.79 -10.91 -13.20
N ALA A 95 3.99 -10.54 -13.65
CA ALA A 95 4.25 -10.19 -15.05
C ALA A 95 3.93 -11.33 -16.03
N ASP A 96 3.86 -12.56 -15.54
CA ASP A 96 3.43 -13.74 -16.25
C ASP A 96 2.03 -14.16 -15.78
N GLU A 97 1.06 -14.22 -16.70
CA GLU A 97 -0.34 -14.50 -16.37
C GLU A 97 -0.54 -15.92 -15.80
N GLU A 98 0.21 -16.91 -16.31
CA GLU A 98 0.13 -18.27 -15.79
C GLU A 98 0.61 -18.34 -14.34
N ASN A 99 1.71 -17.67 -14.03
CA ASN A 99 2.22 -17.56 -12.67
C ASN A 99 1.26 -16.80 -11.75
N ALA A 100 0.59 -15.75 -12.23
CA ALA A 100 -0.47 -15.08 -11.48
C ALA A 100 -1.63 -16.03 -11.14
N ARG A 101 -2.06 -16.88 -12.11
CA ARG A 101 -3.10 -17.87 -11.89
C ARG A 101 -2.67 -18.97 -10.91
N ARG A 102 -1.45 -19.48 -11.04
CA ARG A 102 -0.88 -20.47 -10.10
C ARG A 102 -0.80 -19.90 -8.68
N LEU A 103 -0.34 -18.66 -8.55
CA LEU A 103 -0.30 -17.94 -7.27
C LEU A 103 -1.71 -17.84 -6.66
N GLY A 104 -2.68 -17.37 -7.43
CA GLY A 104 -4.05 -17.23 -6.93
C GLY A 104 -4.65 -18.56 -6.48
N ALA A 105 -4.39 -19.67 -7.20
CA ALA A 105 -4.88 -20.99 -6.79
C ALA A 105 -4.43 -21.42 -5.39
N MET A 106 -3.28 -20.92 -4.90
CA MET A 106 -2.77 -21.20 -3.56
C MET A 106 -3.58 -20.50 -2.45
N PHE A 107 -4.26 -19.39 -2.78
CA PHE A 107 -5.01 -18.58 -1.82
C PHE A 107 -6.53 -18.77 -1.92
N ALA A 108 -7.02 -19.43 -2.97
CA ALA A 108 -8.46 -19.63 -3.18
C ALA A 108 -9.08 -20.51 -2.08
N THR A 109 -10.17 -20.05 -1.48
CA THR A 109 -10.95 -20.79 -0.47
C THR A 109 -12.44 -20.56 -0.68
N SER A 110 -13.29 -21.10 0.20
CA SER A 110 -14.74 -20.86 0.15
C SER A 110 -15.10 -19.37 0.39
N TYR A 111 -14.25 -18.61 1.08
CA TYR A 111 -14.46 -17.19 1.42
C TYR A 111 -13.39 -16.24 0.86
N ILE A 112 -12.41 -16.75 0.10
CA ILE A 112 -11.46 -15.93 -0.65
C ILE A 112 -11.64 -16.17 -2.14
N ARG A 113 -12.02 -15.12 -2.86
CA ARG A 113 -12.16 -15.09 -4.31
C ARG A 113 -10.96 -14.42 -4.94
N LEU A 114 -10.51 -14.91 -6.08
CA LEU A 114 -9.31 -14.43 -6.76
C LEU A 114 -9.67 -13.77 -8.10
N SER A 115 -8.99 -12.65 -8.35
CA SER A 115 -8.80 -12.06 -9.66
C SER A 115 -7.31 -12.05 -10.02
N TYR A 116 -6.98 -11.81 -11.28
CA TYR A 116 -5.62 -11.92 -11.79
C TYR A 116 -5.26 -10.66 -12.57
N SER A 117 -3.99 -10.28 -12.52
CA SER A 117 -3.49 -9.13 -13.27
C SER A 117 -2.01 -9.32 -13.61
N THR A 118 -1.57 -8.68 -14.67
CA THR A 118 -0.15 -8.56 -15.03
C THR A 118 0.41 -7.15 -14.75
N ASP A 119 -0.41 -6.23 -14.26
CA ASP A 119 0.00 -4.87 -13.93
C ASP A 119 0.67 -4.79 -12.54
N LEU A 120 1.93 -5.23 -12.47
CA LEU A 120 2.72 -5.21 -11.24
C LEU A 120 2.84 -3.80 -10.68
N TYR A 121 3.29 -2.84 -11.50
CA TYR A 121 3.54 -1.46 -11.07
C TYR A 121 2.25 -0.76 -10.63
N GLY A 122 1.22 -0.79 -11.48
CA GLY A 122 -0.03 -0.09 -11.17
C GLY A 122 -0.68 -0.58 -9.90
N ILE A 123 -0.73 -1.88 -9.68
CA ILE A 123 -1.35 -2.46 -8.48
C ILE A 123 -0.50 -2.22 -7.23
N GLU A 124 0.82 -2.32 -7.33
CA GLU A 124 1.69 -2.06 -6.18
C GLU A 124 1.64 -0.59 -5.75
N TYR A 125 1.76 0.35 -6.71
CA TYR A 125 1.62 1.78 -6.40
C TYR A 125 0.21 2.14 -5.90
N ALA A 126 -0.85 1.54 -6.43
CA ALA A 126 -2.20 1.74 -5.90
C ALA A 126 -2.31 1.30 -4.43
N ALA A 127 -1.70 0.15 -4.08
CA ALA A 127 -1.66 -0.35 -2.70
C ALA A 127 -0.82 0.52 -1.76
N ILE A 128 0.15 1.27 -2.29
CA ILE A 128 0.94 2.26 -1.55
C ILE A 128 0.13 3.55 -1.35
N LEU A 129 -0.38 4.13 -2.44
CA LEU A 129 -1.09 5.42 -2.47
C LEU A 129 -2.35 5.40 -1.61
N LYS A 130 -3.15 4.33 -1.65
CA LYS A 130 -4.35 4.23 -0.81
C LYS A 130 -4.08 4.41 0.68
N ASN A 131 -2.88 4.05 1.15
CA ASN A 131 -2.49 4.20 2.55
C ASN A 131 -2.27 5.67 2.91
N ILE A 132 -1.75 6.46 1.97
CA ILE A 132 -1.62 7.92 2.10
C ILE A 132 -3.01 8.57 2.12
N TYR A 133 -3.89 8.15 1.21
CA TYR A 133 -5.25 8.70 1.14
C TYR A 133 -6.09 8.33 2.37
N ALA A 134 -5.90 7.15 2.92
CA ALA A 134 -6.54 6.77 4.18
C ALA A 134 -6.08 7.65 5.37
N LEU A 135 -4.83 8.11 5.39
CA LEU A 135 -4.36 9.14 6.33
C LEU A 135 -5.12 10.45 6.14
N ALA A 136 -5.25 10.93 4.90
CA ALA A 136 -6.00 12.16 4.60
C ALA A 136 -7.46 12.06 5.08
N VAL A 137 -8.13 10.94 4.79
CA VAL A 137 -9.50 10.67 5.26
C VAL A 137 -9.56 10.64 6.79
N GLY A 138 -8.60 9.98 7.43
CA GLY A 138 -8.50 9.98 8.90
C GLY A 138 -8.36 11.38 9.48
N ILE A 139 -7.48 12.21 8.92
CA ILE A 139 -7.31 13.62 9.32
C ILE A 139 -8.64 14.38 9.16
N ALA A 140 -9.32 14.24 8.01
CA ALA A 140 -10.60 14.90 7.78
C ALA A 140 -11.66 14.50 8.81
N VAL A 141 -11.78 13.22 9.14
CA VAL A 141 -12.69 12.72 10.19
C VAL A 141 -12.35 13.33 11.54
N GLY A 142 -11.07 13.35 11.91
CA GLY A 142 -10.61 13.93 13.18
C GLY A 142 -10.84 15.44 13.28
N LEU A 143 -10.85 16.15 12.16
CA LEU A 143 -11.19 17.57 12.08
C LEU A 143 -12.70 17.85 12.12
N GLY A 144 -13.54 16.80 12.04
CA GLY A 144 -15.00 16.92 12.11
C GLY A 144 -15.69 17.09 10.74
N TYR A 145 -15.02 16.78 9.61
CA TYR A 145 -15.68 16.77 8.32
C TYR A 145 -16.67 15.59 8.20
N GLY A 146 -17.81 15.84 7.58
CA GLY A 146 -18.90 14.86 7.41
C GLY A 146 -18.73 14.00 6.15
N ASP A 147 -19.61 12.99 6.03
CA ASP A 147 -19.57 11.96 4.98
C ASP A 147 -19.61 12.51 3.55
N ASN A 148 -20.34 13.62 3.32
CA ASN A 148 -20.37 14.26 2.00
C ASN A 148 -18.97 14.70 1.54
N PHE A 149 -18.21 15.34 2.44
CA PHE A 149 -16.84 15.74 2.14
C PHE A 149 -15.91 14.52 2.00
N LEU A 150 -16.07 13.50 2.85
CA LEU A 150 -15.27 12.29 2.76
C LEU A 150 -15.46 11.57 1.43
N ALA A 151 -16.70 11.54 0.90
CA ALA A 151 -16.95 10.97 -0.42
C ALA A 151 -16.23 11.75 -1.53
N VAL A 152 -16.23 13.08 -1.49
CA VAL A 152 -15.48 13.92 -2.42
C VAL A 152 -13.97 13.70 -2.28
N LEU A 153 -13.46 13.68 -1.06
CA LEU A 153 -12.02 13.45 -0.81
C LEU A 153 -11.55 12.10 -1.35
N ILE A 154 -12.33 11.02 -1.14
CA ILE A 154 -12.00 9.68 -1.64
C ILE A 154 -12.11 9.62 -3.17
N SER A 155 -13.10 10.25 -3.77
CA SER A 155 -13.24 10.35 -5.21
C SER A 155 -12.04 11.06 -5.85
N ASN A 156 -11.64 12.19 -5.29
CA ASN A 156 -10.43 12.90 -5.73
C ASN A 156 -9.14 12.11 -5.46
N SER A 157 -9.09 11.30 -4.40
CA SER A 157 -7.98 10.39 -4.16
C SER A 157 -7.84 9.33 -5.25
N ALA A 158 -8.95 8.80 -5.75
CA ALA A 158 -8.95 7.88 -6.89
C ALA A 158 -8.44 8.58 -8.16
N MET A 159 -8.90 9.80 -8.44
CA MET A 159 -8.45 10.60 -9.58
C MET A 159 -6.95 10.96 -9.48
N GLU A 160 -6.45 11.27 -8.29
CA GLU A 160 -5.04 11.55 -8.05
C GLU A 160 -4.18 10.29 -8.25
N MET A 161 -4.68 9.13 -7.80
CA MET A 161 -4.05 7.83 -8.07
C MET A 161 -3.97 7.56 -9.58
N ASP A 162 -5.06 7.73 -10.31
CA ASP A 162 -5.13 7.53 -11.76
C ASP A 162 -4.11 8.41 -12.47
N ARG A 163 -4.10 9.70 -12.15
CA ARG A 163 -3.15 10.68 -12.72
C ARG A 163 -1.70 10.26 -12.48
N PHE A 164 -1.36 9.88 -11.23
CA PHE A 164 -0.01 9.41 -10.92
C PHE A 164 0.38 8.19 -11.74
N LEU A 165 -0.51 7.20 -11.87
CA LEU A 165 -0.24 5.98 -12.60
C LEU A 165 -0.15 6.19 -14.12
N GLU A 166 -0.95 7.09 -14.67
CA GLU A 166 -0.91 7.43 -16.11
C GLU A 166 0.39 8.15 -16.48
N GLU A 167 0.85 9.08 -15.65
CA GLU A 167 2.06 9.86 -15.92
C GLU A 167 3.35 9.10 -15.60
N SER A 168 3.35 8.24 -14.55
CA SER A 168 4.56 7.57 -14.08
C SER A 168 4.76 6.21 -14.73
N TYR A 169 3.69 5.46 -14.94
CA TYR A 169 3.71 4.08 -15.45
C TYR A 169 2.55 3.83 -16.42
N PRO A 170 2.55 4.46 -17.60
CA PRO A 170 1.44 4.36 -18.55
C PRO A 170 1.23 2.93 -19.02
N ALA A 171 0.05 2.39 -18.77
CA ALA A 171 -0.38 1.07 -19.23
C ALA A 171 -1.91 1.01 -19.30
N PRO A 172 -2.50 0.21 -20.17
CA PRO A 172 -3.93 -0.05 -20.12
C PRO A 172 -4.31 -0.71 -18.79
N ARG A 173 -5.15 -0.06 -17.99
CA ARG A 173 -5.61 -0.58 -16.71
C ARG A 173 -7.06 -0.19 -16.40
N ASN A 174 -7.73 -1.01 -15.58
CA ASN A 174 -9.04 -0.69 -15.05
C ASN A 174 -8.90 -0.33 -13.56
N THR A 175 -8.74 0.95 -13.27
CA THR A 175 -8.58 1.46 -11.91
C THR A 175 -9.85 1.37 -11.06
N HIS A 176 -11.00 1.01 -11.64
CA HIS A 176 -12.23 0.67 -10.91
C HIS A 176 -12.23 -0.77 -10.37
N ALA A 177 -11.24 -1.60 -10.73
CA ALA A 177 -11.14 -2.97 -10.22
C ALA A 177 -10.85 -3.02 -8.70
N SER A 178 -11.10 -4.19 -8.11
CA SER A 178 -11.00 -4.39 -6.66
C SER A 178 -9.63 -4.08 -6.07
N ALA A 179 -8.55 -4.32 -6.82
CA ALA A 179 -7.18 -4.04 -6.36
C ALA A 179 -6.84 -2.54 -6.30
N TYR A 180 -7.59 -1.70 -7.01
CA TYR A 180 -7.44 -0.25 -7.03
C TYR A 180 -8.54 0.41 -6.18
N LEU A 181 -9.68 0.73 -6.79
CA LEU A 181 -10.77 1.44 -6.12
C LEU A 181 -11.33 0.65 -4.92
N GLY A 182 -11.48 -0.66 -5.03
CA GLY A 182 -12.01 -1.48 -3.94
C GLY A 182 -11.11 -1.44 -2.70
N ASP A 183 -9.79 -1.57 -2.89
CA ASP A 183 -8.83 -1.53 -1.80
C ASP A 183 -8.64 -0.11 -1.23
N LEU A 184 -8.76 0.93 -2.06
CA LEU A 184 -8.85 2.32 -1.61
C LEU A 184 -10.06 2.54 -0.70
N LEU A 185 -11.25 2.17 -1.15
CA LEU A 185 -12.49 2.36 -0.40
C LEU A 185 -12.44 1.67 0.96
N VAL A 186 -12.10 0.38 1.01
CA VAL A 186 -12.05 -0.35 2.29
C VAL A 186 -11.01 0.25 3.23
N THR A 187 -9.87 0.72 2.71
CA THR A 187 -8.82 1.32 3.54
C THR A 187 -9.24 2.67 4.12
N CYS A 188 -10.04 3.44 3.38
CA CYS A 188 -10.54 4.75 3.82
C CYS A 188 -11.72 4.64 4.80
N TYR A 189 -12.61 3.67 4.64
CA TYR A 189 -13.81 3.54 5.49
C TYR A 189 -13.63 2.63 6.69
N SER A 190 -12.80 1.60 6.61
CA SER A 190 -12.70 0.59 7.65
C SER A 190 -12.11 1.13 8.96
N VAL A 191 -12.71 0.72 10.06
CA VAL A 191 -12.18 0.98 11.42
C VAL A 191 -10.89 0.21 11.69
N TYR A 192 -10.61 -0.85 10.93
CA TYR A 192 -9.39 -1.63 11.03
C TYR A 192 -8.20 -0.97 10.31
N SER A 193 -8.44 0.10 9.52
CA SER A 193 -7.37 0.80 8.81
C SER A 193 -6.46 1.56 9.78
N ARG A 194 -5.24 1.08 9.91
CA ARG A 194 -4.19 1.71 10.72
C ARG A 194 -3.85 3.11 10.23
N ASN A 195 -3.82 3.31 8.92
CA ASN A 195 -3.53 4.61 8.31
C ASN A 195 -4.65 5.61 8.62
N ARG A 196 -5.92 5.20 8.47
CA ARG A 196 -7.06 6.03 8.84
C ARG A 196 -7.04 6.38 10.34
N ARG A 197 -6.68 5.42 11.21
CA ARG A 197 -6.55 5.65 12.65
C ARG A 197 -5.45 6.66 12.98
N LEU A 198 -4.27 6.54 12.35
CA LEU A 198 -3.18 7.51 12.54
C LEU A 198 -3.63 8.92 12.12
N GLY A 199 -4.27 9.04 10.96
CA GLY A 199 -4.84 10.31 10.51
C GLY A 199 -5.88 10.89 11.47
N LEU A 200 -6.76 10.04 12.03
CA LEU A 200 -7.78 10.44 13.01
C LEU A 200 -7.15 11.07 14.26
N LEU A 201 -6.11 10.45 14.81
CA LEU A 201 -5.38 10.97 15.98
C LEU A 201 -4.77 12.34 15.69
N ILE A 202 -4.15 12.51 14.53
CA ILE A 202 -3.57 13.78 14.09
C ILE A 202 -4.67 14.85 13.90
N GLY A 203 -5.78 14.49 13.29
CA GLY A 203 -6.94 15.38 13.11
C GLY A 203 -7.57 15.83 14.42
N HIS A 204 -7.56 14.99 15.44
CA HIS A 204 -7.98 15.32 16.81
C HIS A 204 -6.97 16.21 17.58
N GLY A 205 -5.81 16.52 16.97
CA GLY A 205 -4.82 17.43 17.56
C GLY A 205 -3.62 16.75 18.23
N CYS A 206 -3.48 15.42 18.11
CA CYS A 206 -2.25 14.76 18.51
C CYS A 206 -1.08 15.21 17.62
N THR A 207 0.10 15.39 18.22
CA THR A 207 1.33 15.53 17.40
C THR A 207 1.60 14.24 16.66
N VAL A 208 2.25 14.32 15.50
CA VAL A 208 2.61 13.12 14.71
C VAL A 208 3.36 12.10 15.56
N LYS A 209 4.35 12.56 16.34
CA LYS A 209 5.12 11.72 17.25
C LYS A 209 4.26 11.01 18.29
N SER A 210 3.33 11.73 18.91
CA SER A 210 2.41 11.15 19.92
C SER A 210 1.48 10.13 19.27
N ALA A 211 0.92 10.47 18.10
CA ALA A 211 0.03 9.58 17.36
C ALA A 211 0.75 8.28 16.94
N LEU A 212 1.99 8.37 16.45
CA LEU A 212 2.80 7.18 16.11
C LEU A 212 3.09 6.31 17.32
N ASN A 213 3.38 6.91 18.49
CA ASN A 213 3.62 6.15 19.74
C ASN A 213 2.37 5.45 20.27
N GLU A 214 1.17 5.95 19.94
CA GLU A 214 -0.10 5.31 20.31
C GLU A 214 -0.44 4.12 19.40
N MET A 215 0.19 4.03 18.22
CA MET A 215 -0.04 2.94 17.29
C MET A 215 0.66 1.66 17.75
N THR A 216 -0.09 0.56 17.83
CA THR A 216 0.45 -0.77 18.17
C THR A 216 1.08 -1.49 16.98
N MET A 217 0.83 -0.99 15.76
CA MET A 217 1.31 -1.57 14.50
C MET A 217 1.67 -0.44 13.53
N VAL A 218 2.56 -0.76 12.59
CA VAL A 218 3.02 0.19 11.56
C VAL A 218 1.85 0.67 10.71
N ALA A 219 1.78 1.99 10.50
CA ALA A 219 0.95 2.64 9.50
C ALA A 219 1.83 2.91 8.26
N GLU A 220 1.71 2.06 7.24
CA GLU A 220 2.55 2.10 6.02
C GLU A 220 2.49 3.46 5.31
N GLY A 221 1.34 4.15 5.37
CA GLY A 221 1.15 5.47 4.75
C GLY A 221 2.09 6.55 5.31
N TYR A 222 2.63 6.37 6.54
CA TYR A 222 3.64 7.27 7.06
C TYR A 222 4.89 7.25 6.18
N PHE A 223 5.51 6.11 6.00
CA PHE A 223 6.70 5.96 5.17
C PHE A 223 6.39 6.18 3.68
N ALA A 224 5.23 5.70 3.23
CA ALA A 224 4.80 5.86 1.84
C ALA A 224 4.71 7.34 1.44
N SER A 225 4.26 8.22 2.32
CA SER A 225 4.12 9.66 2.04
C SER A 225 5.47 10.31 1.69
N GLU A 226 6.53 10.01 2.43
CA GLU A 226 7.88 10.50 2.13
C GLU A 226 8.42 9.91 0.83
N CYS A 227 8.26 8.60 0.65
CA CYS A 227 8.78 7.91 -0.53
C CYS A 227 8.08 8.38 -1.82
N ILE A 228 6.75 8.50 -1.80
CA ILE A 228 5.99 9.00 -2.97
C ILE A 228 6.35 10.45 -3.27
N ARG A 229 6.54 11.29 -2.27
CA ARG A 229 7.06 12.65 -2.47
C ARG A 229 8.39 12.64 -3.21
N HIS A 230 9.33 11.79 -2.79
CA HIS A 230 10.63 11.67 -3.45
C HIS A 230 10.50 11.15 -4.89
N ILE A 231 9.75 10.08 -5.11
CA ILE A 231 9.53 9.50 -6.44
C ILE A 231 8.89 10.53 -7.37
N ASN A 232 7.90 11.27 -6.88
CA ASN A 232 7.18 12.26 -7.67
C ASN A 232 8.06 13.45 -8.11
N THR A 233 9.21 13.69 -7.47
CA THR A 233 10.17 14.72 -7.96
C THR A 233 10.66 14.43 -9.38
N ARG A 234 10.64 13.16 -9.82
CA ARG A 234 11.05 12.74 -11.17
C ARG A 234 9.91 12.84 -12.19
N HIS A 235 8.66 12.71 -11.73
CA HIS A 235 7.48 12.67 -12.60
C HIS A 235 6.74 14.01 -12.67
N GLY A 236 6.77 14.79 -11.57
CA GLY A 236 6.16 16.11 -11.52
C GLY A 236 4.62 16.08 -11.56
N VAL A 237 4.01 14.98 -11.13
CA VAL A 237 2.56 14.83 -11.13
C VAL A 237 1.92 15.71 -10.05
N GLU A 238 0.81 16.35 -10.37
CA GLU A 238 0.04 17.11 -9.39
C GLU A 238 -0.70 16.17 -8.43
N MET A 239 -0.27 16.17 -7.15
CA MET A 239 -0.79 15.27 -6.10
C MET A 239 -1.16 16.04 -4.83
N PRO A 240 -2.17 16.94 -4.88
CA PRO A 240 -2.49 17.84 -3.76
C PRO A 240 -2.88 17.11 -2.48
N ILE A 241 -3.48 15.92 -2.54
CA ILE A 241 -3.88 15.16 -1.34
C ILE A 241 -2.66 14.52 -0.70
N ALA A 242 -1.80 13.87 -1.49
CA ALA A 242 -0.57 13.26 -0.98
C ALA A 242 0.41 14.33 -0.45
N GLU A 243 0.50 15.48 -1.12
CA GLU A 243 1.30 16.63 -0.66
C GLU A 243 0.80 17.17 0.68
N MET A 244 -0.50 17.33 0.84
CA MET A 244 -1.11 17.76 2.10
C MET A 244 -0.75 16.81 3.24
N VAL A 245 -0.84 15.50 3.01
CA VAL A 245 -0.47 14.48 4.01
C VAL A 245 1.01 14.58 4.36
N HIS A 246 1.89 14.71 3.36
CA HIS A 246 3.33 14.85 3.58
C HIS A 246 3.68 16.10 4.42
N GLU A 247 3.11 17.26 4.08
CA GLU A 247 3.33 18.51 4.82
C GLU A 247 2.91 18.42 6.29
N VAL A 248 1.81 17.71 6.56
CA VAL A 248 1.36 17.44 7.94
C VAL A 248 2.33 16.52 8.67
N LEU A 249 2.76 15.43 8.04
CA LEU A 249 3.55 14.39 8.70
C LEU A 249 5.00 14.79 8.95
N TYR A 250 5.62 15.49 8.00
CA TYR A 250 7.06 15.73 8.00
C TYR A 250 7.45 17.20 8.24
N ASN A 251 6.62 18.14 7.82
CA ASN A 251 6.91 19.56 7.93
C ASN A 251 6.14 20.29 9.05
N GLY A 252 5.35 19.54 9.83
CA GLY A 252 4.61 20.08 10.98
C GLY A 252 3.53 21.10 10.61
N ALA A 253 3.06 21.07 9.36
CA ALA A 253 2.02 21.98 8.91
C ALA A 253 0.69 21.70 9.62
N SER A 254 -0.12 22.74 9.82
CA SER A 254 -1.42 22.61 10.47
C SER A 254 -2.38 21.75 9.63
N PRO A 255 -2.86 20.60 10.14
CA PRO A 255 -3.83 19.75 9.42
C PRO A 255 -5.11 20.52 9.04
N ARG A 256 -5.61 21.36 9.96
CA ARG A 256 -6.82 22.16 9.75
C ARG A 256 -6.65 23.15 8.61
N ARG A 257 -5.54 23.89 8.60
CA ARG A 257 -5.27 24.89 7.56
C ARG A 257 -5.13 24.20 6.19
N LEU A 258 -4.30 23.16 6.10
CA LEU A 258 -4.05 22.49 4.82
C LEU A 258 -5.29 21.77 4.30
N MET A 259 -6.10 21.15 5.18
CA MET A 259 -7.36 20.53 4.76
C MET A 259 -8.34 21.58 4.22
N GLN A 260 -8.41 22.78 4.84
CA GLN A 260 -9.24 23.87 4.34
C GLN A 260 -8.76 24.38 2.98
N GLU A 261 -7.44 24.53 2.78
CA GLU A 261 -6.86 24.89 1.48
C GLU A 261 -7.15 23.81 0.42
N LEU A 262 -7.08 22.54 0.80
CA LEU A 262 -7.39 21.42 -0.09
C LEU A 262 -8.84 21.44 -0.59
N THR A 263 -9.82 21.85 0.23
CA THR A 263 -11.23 21.87 -0.18
C THR A 263 -11.48 22.72 -1.44
N SER A 264 -10.66 23.73 -1.70
CA SER A 264 -10.78 24.57 -2.91
C SER A 264 -10.15 23.96 -4.16
N LYS A 265 -9.41 22.87 -4.01
CA LYS A 265 -8.73 22.17 -5.11
C LYS A 265 -9.45 20.89 -5.55
N LEU A 266 -10.38 20.40 -4.73
CA LEU A 266 -11.17 19.20 -5.03
C LEU A 266 -12.34 19.53 -5.97
N ILE A 267 -12.71 18.55 -6.80
CA ILE A 267 -13.82 18.65 -7.77
C ILE A 267 -14.84 17.52 -7.58
#